data_b64a643f52d5969c533f31812ddeac42
#
_entry.id   b64a643f52d5969c533f31812ddeac42
#
_cell.length_a   1.000
_cell.length_b   1.000
_cell.length_c   1.000
_cell.angle_alpha   90.00
_cell.angle_beta   90.00
_cell.angle_gamma   90.00
#
_symmetry.space_group_name_H-M   'P 1'
#
loop_
_entity.id
_entity.type
_entity.pdbx_description
1 polymer ?
#
loop_
_entity_poly.entity_id
_entity_poly.type
_entity_poly.pdbx_seq_one_letter_code
_entity_poly.pdbx_strand_id
1 'polypeptide(L)'
;MKRHRLWTPAGAITLAMILTPACGGPESAGGAGDLTDAEVQQLVRLAYPYVAMYNVNNKSAVTAGGWNHFVADTQLKDHTLTDIARPNNDTFYITAALDLRNEPIVLSFPAFDSEYVSLMITGYDHYVNIPMASRFGSFEEPERILVYSERTEGYDGSSVEGVDHLFEATGDFVTAVVRLMPHAAEPDRMARIAGQAQGVTLETLSEYRGEQAPESAPADMPPVGTTDADVFGDNLLEVLQFVVEHTTFDPGNADDQAALEMFARVGIEPGDTYDEADLQAALGPRLREVASEVQTEWLTAARDAAVMERLRTRMFQPKGKTDAETVLAVSILGPIGMPQEEAVYPPVGTADGEPMNALHDYVVRMSADEMPPAGAFWSLTLYDEQNGFFIPNDRKKYSVGLNGGMELDDDGGIEIWIAAEQPDGVPEENWLPISREDLGLNLTMRLYEPDLEAYEDWTPPVAEPTTSTTESTTDER
;
A
#
# COMPACT_ATOMS: atom_id res chain seq x y z
N MET A 1 42.79 23.18 31.64
CA MET A 1 42.85 21.71 31.58
C MET A 1 41.49 21.19 31.15
N LYS A 2 41.30 20.97 29.84
CA LYS A 2 40.05 20.42 29.24
C LYS A 2 40.23 18.93 29.08
N ARG A 3 39.39 18.12 29.72
CA ARG A 3 39.34 16.68 29.53
C ARG A 3 38.39 16.38 28.35
N HIS A 4 38.93 15.93 27.23
CA HIS A 4 38.18 15.32 26.14
C HIS A 4 37.72 13.91 26.56
N ARG A 5 36.43 13.66 26.56
CA ARG A 5 35.86 12.30 26.56
C ARG A 5 35.78 11.84 25.12
N LEU A 6 36.50 10.80 24.79
CA LEU A 6 36.41 10.05 23.56
C LEU A 6 35.12 9.21 23.61
N TRP A 7 34.23 9.46 22.70
CA TRP A 7 33.14 8.56 22.38
C TRP A 7 33.65 7.53 21.35
N THR A 8 33.53 6.25 21.69
CA THR A 8 33.70 5.14 20.75
C THR A 8 32.39 4.95 20.00
N PRO A 9 32.38 4.89 18.68
CA PRO A 9 31.18 4.55 17.94
C PRO A 9 30.88 3.05 18.08
N ALA A 10 29.64 2.73 18.46
CA ALA A 10 29.09 1.39 18.40
C ALA A 10 29.07 0.92 16.94
N GLY A 11 29.47 -0.33 16.75
CA GLY A 11 29.71 -0.90 15.44
C GLY A 11 28.47 -0.93 14.55
N ALA A 12 28.57 -0.31 13.41
CA ALA A 12 27.69 -0.53 12.28
C ALA A 12 27.88 -1.97 11.81
N ILE A 13 26.84 -2.78 11.92
CA ILE A 13 26.77 -4.09 11.22
C ILE A 13 26.50 -3.76 9.76
N THR A 14 27.57 -3.64 8.99
CA THR A 14 27.51 -3.58 7.54
C THR A 14 27.29 -5.01 7.07
N LEU A 15 26.09 -5.35 6.65
CA LEU A 15 25.81 -6.57 5.91
C LEU A 15 26.41 -6.41 4.51
N ALA A 16 27.70 -6.72 4.40
CA ALA A 16 28.37 -6.77 3.11
C ALA A 16 28.01 -8.11 2.46
N MET A 17 27.25 -8.08 1.37
CA MET A 17 27.23 -9.21 0.44
C MET A 17 28.65 -9.44 -0.04
N ILE A 18 29.29 -10.50 0.44
CA ILE A 18 30.56 -10.97 -0.09
C ILE A 18 30.25 -11.77 -1.35
N LEU A 19 30.27 -11.12 -2.49
CA LEU A 19 30.45 -11.77 -3.78
C LEU A 19 31.92 -12.17 -3.87
N THR A 20 32.24 -13.37 -3.47
CA THR A 20 33.51 -14.01 -3.85
C THR A 20 33.33 -14.67 -5.22
N PRO A 21 34.10 -14.30 -6.23
CA PRO A 21 34.16 -15.14 -7.45
C PRO A 21 34.88 -16.45 -7.13
N ALA A 22 34.14 -17.51 -6.93
CA ALA A 22 34.68 -18.84 -6.90
C ALA A 22 34.98 -19.28 -8.35
N CYS A 23 36.26 -19.30 -8.73
CA CYS A 23 36.72 -20.10 -9.85
C CYS A 23 36.64 -21.59 -9.43
N GLY A 24 35.49 -22.21 -9.63
CA GLY A 24 35.27 -23.65 -9.57
C GLY A 24 34.92 -24.14 -10.97
N GLY A 25 35.54 -25.21 -11.41
CA GLY A 25 35.22 -25.90 -12.69
C GLY A 25 33.78 -26.43 -12.67
N PRO A 26 33.27 -27.00 -13.79
CA PRO A 26 31.88 -27.39 -13.91
C PRO A 26 31.53 -28.44 -12.86
N GLU A 27 30.90 -27.98 -11.76
CA GLU A 27 30.17 -28.87 -10.86
C GLU A 27 28.95 -29.39 -11.63
N SER A 28 28.76 -30.70 -11.57
CA SER A 28 27.56 -31.36 -12.07
C SER A 28 26.32 -30.59 -11.60
N ALA A 29 25.43 -30.21 -12.53
CA ALA A 29 24.14 -29.68 -12.22
C ALA A 29 23.49 -30.61 -11.18
N GLY A 30 23.36 -30.14 -9.93
CA GLY A 30 22.56 -30.81 -8.92
C GLY A 30 21.14 -30.91 -9.44
N GLY A 31 20.50 -32.06 -9.30
CA GLY A 31 19.12 -32.24 -9.75
C GLY A 31 18.20 -31.19 -9.12
N ALA A 32 17.10 -30.85 -9.81
CA ALA A 32 16.06 -30.03 -9.28
C ALA A 32 15.70 -30.52 -7.88
N GLY A 33 15.82 -29.66 -6.85
CA GLY A 33 15.47 -29.99 -5.46
C GLY A 33 16.62 -30.21 -4.46
N ASP A 34 17.88 -30.19 -4.88
CA ASP A 34 19.02 -30.27 -3.95
C ASP A 34 19.49 -28.88 -3.50
N LEU A 35 18.58 -28.13 -2.85
CA LEU A 35 18.84 -26.77 -2.38
C LEU A 35 19.51 -26.77 -1.01
N THR A 36 20.54 -25.94 -0.86
CA THR A 36 21.11 -25.60 0.45
C THR A 36 20.15 -24.70 1.25
N ASP A 37 20.33 -24.59 2.56
CA ASP A 37 19.56 -23.68 3.40
C ASP A 37 19.62 -22.22 2.91
N ALA A 38 20.77 -21.78 2.42
CA ALA A 38 20.95 -20.43 1.86
C ALA A 38 20.14 -20.24 0.55
N GLU A 39 20.06 -21.24 -0.30
CA GLU A 39 19.26 -21.20 -1.52
C GLU A 39 17.77 -21.24 -1.23
N VAL A 40 17.32 -21.99 -0.21
CA VAL A 40 15.92 -21.94 0.25
C VAL A 40 15.56 -20.56 0.79
N GLN A 41 16.44 -19.94 1.58
CA GLN A 41 16.28 -18.56 2.04
C GLN A 41 16.18 -17.58 0.86
N GLN A 42 17.03 -17.73 -0.13
CA GLN A 42 17.03 -16.86 -1.32
C GLN A 42 15.78 -17.07 -2.17
N LEU A 43 15.35 -18.31 -2.39
CA LEU A 43 14.11 -18.64 -3.11
C LEU A 43 12.90 -17.96 -2.44
N VAL A 44 12.78 -18.10 -1.12
CA VAL A 44 11.67 -17.49 -0.38
C VAL A 44 11.69 -15.96 -0.52
N ARG A 45 12.85 -15.33 -0.35
CA ARG A 45 12.95 -13.86 -0.43
C ARG A 45 12.60 -13.33 -1.82
N LEU A 46 13.03 -14.02 -2.88
CA LEU A 46 12.72 -13.62 -4.26
C LEU A 46 11.29 -13.95 -4.66
N ALA A 47 10.71 -15.03 -4.13
CA ALA A 47 9.35 -15.44 -4.43
C ALA A 47 8.28 -14.64 -3.63
N TYR A 48 8.65 -14.11 -2.46
CA TYR A 48 7.68 -13.51 -1.52
C TYR A 48 6.82 -12.39 -2.14
N PRO A 49 7.38 -11.42 -2.88
CA PRO A 49 6.58 -10.38 -3.53
C PRO A 49 5.51 -10.95 -4.47
N TYR A 50 5.86 -11.92 -5.28
CA TYR A 50 4.95 -12.58 -6.22
C TYR A 50 3.84 -13.34 -5.50
N VAL A 51 4.17 -14.06 -4.43
CA VAL A 51 3.18 -14.79 -3.59
C VAL A 51 2.21 -13.82 -2.92
N ALA A 52 2.72 -12.75 -2.31
CA ALA A 52 1.89 -11.76 -1.65
C ALA A 52 0.91 -11.10 -2.63
N MET A 53 1.41 -10.67 -3.80
CA MET A 53 0.58 -10.03 -4.81
C MET A 53 -0.36 -11.01 -5.51
N TYR A 54 0.06 -12.26 -5.72
CA TYR A 54 -0.83 -13.32 -6.18
C TYR A 54 -2.03 -13.49 -5.25
N ASN A 55 -1.78 -13.61 -3.94
CA ASN A 55 -2.84 -13.72 -2.94
C ASN A 55 -3.76 -12.48 -2.94
N VAL A 56 -3.18 -11.28 -2.91
CA VAL A 56 -3.93 -10.02 -2.82
C VAL A 56 -4.78 -9.79 -4.06
N ASN A 57 -4.18 -9.88 -5.25
CA ASN A 57 -4.89 -9.59 -6.50
C ASN A 57 -6.00 -10.59 -6.77
N ASN A 58 -5.77 -11.90 -6.55
CA ASN A 58 -6.79 -12.92 -6.74
C ASN A 58 -7.94 -12.82 -5.73
N LYS A 59 -7.66 -12.53 -4.45
CA LYS A 59 -8.70 -12.26 -3.44
C LYS A 59 -9.49 -11.00 -3.78
N SER A 60 -8.82 -9.96 -4.28
CA SER A 60 -9.46 -8.73 -4.75
C SER A 60 -10.38 -8.99 -5.95
N ALA A 61 -9.93 -9.78 -6.91
CA ALA A 61 -10.76 -10.18 -8.06
C ALA A 61 -12.03 -10.93 -7.62
N VAL A 62 -11.92 -11.86 -6.66
CA VAL A 62 -13.10 -12.54 -6.09
C VAL A 62 -14.06 -11.53 -5.45
N THR A 63 -13.54 -10.56 -4.71
CA THR A 63 -14.35 -9.51 -4.06
C THR A 63 -15.03 -8.60 -5.10
N ALA A 64 -14.36 -8.32 -6.21
CA ALA A 64 -14.90 -7.52 -7.32
C ALA A 64 -15.96 -8.28 -8.15
N GLY A 65 -16.13 -9.57 -7.95
CA GLY A 65 -17.06 -10.40 -8.72
C GLY A 65 -16.42 -11.16 -9.87
N GLY A 66 -15.12 -11.11 -10.00
CA GLY A 66 -14.30 -11.76 -11.02
C GLY A 66 -13.28 -10.83 -11.67
N TRP A 67 -12.52 -11.37 -12.61
CA TRP A 67 -11.66 -10.57 -13.49
C TRP A 67 -12.52 -9.79 -14.49
N ASN A 68 -12.01 -8.64 -14.93
CA ASN A 68 -12.71 -7.65 -15.75
C ASN A 68 -14.01 -7.13 -15.11
N HIS A 69 -13.97 -7.03 -13.78
CA HIS A 69 -15.01 -6.40 -12.97
C HIS A 69 -14.41 -5.34 -12.07
N PHE A 70 -15.25 -4.40 -11.63
CA PHE A 70 -14.86 -3.40 -10.66
C PHE A 70 -15.92 -3.20 -9.58
N VAL A 71 -15.47 -2.70 -8.43
CA VAL A 71 -16.34 -2.27 -7.33
C VAL A 71 -16.02 -0.83 -7.00
N ALA A 72 -17.04 0.03 -6.97
CA ALA A 72 -16.96 1.38 -6.44
C ALA A 72 -17.45 1.37 -4.98
N ASP A 73 -16.50 1.38 -4.05
CA ASP A 73 -16.77 1.48 -2.62
C ASP A 73 -16.83 2.96 -2.22
N THR A 74 -18.04 3.48 -2.14
CA THR A 74 -18.35 4.88 -1.84
C THR A 74 -18.81 5.10 -0.39
N GLN A 75 -18.30 4.26 0.52
CA GLN A 75 -18.56 4.38 1.94
C GLN A 75 -17.25 4.54 2.71
N LEU A 76 -17.15 5.61 3.49
CA LEU A 76 -16.03 5.77 4.42
C LEU A 76 -16.06 4.67 5.47
N LYS A 77 -14.88 4.16 5.81
CA LYS A 77 -14.73 3.07 6.77
C LYS A 77 -15.00 3.56 8.18
N ASP A 78 -15.54 2.68 9.01
CA ASP A 78 -15.80 2.96 10.42
C ASP A 78 -15.21 1.83 11.31
N HIS A 79 -15.44 1.92 12.61
CA HIS A 79 -14.91 0.99 13.62
C HIS A 79 -15.37 -0.46 13.47
N THR A 80 -16.30 -0.77 12.57
CA THR A 80 -16.72 -2.14 12.30
C THR A 80 -15.75 -2.87 11.38
N LEU A 81 -14.87 -2.14 10.68
CA LEU A 81 -13.81 -2.72 9.87
C LEU A 81 -12.62 -3.10 10.75
N THR A 82 -12.44 -4.40 10.96
CA THR A 82 -11.38 -4.99 11.81
C THR A 82 -10.51 -6.00 11.07
N ASP A 83 -10.65 -6.09 9.75
CA ASP A 83 -9.90 -7.03 8.93
C ASP A 83 -8.48 -6.54 8.59
N ILE A 84 -8.27 -5.23 8.66
CA ILE A 84 -6.97 -4.58 8.41
C ILE A 84 -6.64 -3.56 9.50
N ALA A 85 -5.36 -3.43 9.83
CA ALA A 85 -4.88 -2.40 10.74
C ALA A 85 -4.77 -1.05 10.03
N ARG A 86 -5.06 0.02 10.75
CA ARG A 86 -5.00 1.43 10.29
C ARG A 86 -5.77 1.68 8.98
N PRO A 87 -7.04 1.24 8.90
CA PRO A 87 -7.83 1.45 7.70
C PRO A 87 -7.95 2.94 7.37
N ASN A 88 -7.98 3.23 6.07
CA ASN A 88 -8.16 4.59 5.57
C ASN A 88 -9.66 4.97 5.54
N ASN A 89 -10.03 6.12 6.10
CA ASN A 89 -11.36 6.70 5.93
C ASN A 89 -11.34 8.10 5.31
N ASP A 90 -10.27 8.44 4.59
CA ASP A 90 -10.14 9.74 3.91
C ASP A 90 -10.63 9.68 2.47
N THR A 91 -10.64 8.49 1.84
CA THR A 91 -10.93 8.33 0.43
C THR A 91 -11.99 7.25 0.16
N PHE A 92 -12.76 7.44 -0.92
CA PHE A 92 -13.46 6.36 -1.58
C PHE A 92 -12.49 5.53 -2.42
N TYR A 93 -12.91 4.32 -2.77
CA TYR A 93 -12.12 3.40 -3.56
C TYR A 93 -12.92 2.86 -4.75
N ILE A 94 -12.29 2.82 -5.93
CA ILE A 94 -12.74 2.00 -7.04
C ILE A 94 -11.64 0.98 -7.29
N THR A 95 -11.97 -0.30 -7.16
CA THR A 95 -11.03 -1.39 -7.37
C THR A 95 -11.49 -2.23 -8.54
N ALA A 96 -10.64 -2.38 -9.56
CA ALA A 96 -10.87 -3.21 -10.72
C ALA A 96 -9.80 -4.29 -10.83
N ALA A 97 -10.20 -5.51 -11.11
CA ALA A 97 -9.31 -6.62 -11.44
C ALA A 97 -9.32 -6.83 -12.95
N LEU A 98 -8.17 -6.71 -13.61
CA LEU A 98 -8.04 -6.72 -15.06
C LEU A 98 -7.31 -7.97 -15.54
N ASP A 99 -7.95 -8.74 -16.42
CA ASP A 99 -7.35 -9.83 -17.21
C ASP A 99 -7.09 -9.30 -18.62
N LEU A 100 -5.82 -9.08 -18.92
CA LEU A 100 -5.36 -8.45 -20.16
C LEU A 100 -4.93 -9.47 -21.24
N ARG A 101 -5.13 -10.77 -21.02
CA ARG A 101 -4.61 -11.81 -21.92
C ARG A 101 -5.21 -11.75 -23.32
N ASN A 102 -6.53 -11.61 -23.41
CA ASN A 102 -7.26 -11.75 -24.67
C ASN A 102 -7.48 -10.40 -25.36
N GLU A 103 -7.66 -9.32 -24.60
CA GLU A 103 -7.90 -7.97 -25.11
C GLU A 103 -7.41 -6.91 -24.13
N PRO A 104 -7.04 -5.72 -24.62
CA PRO A 104 -6.90 -4.56 -23.74
C PRO A 104 -8.21 -4.20 -23.04
N ILE A 105 -8.10 -3.57 -21.89
CA ILE A 105 -9.24 -3.05 -21.14
C ILE A 105 -9.25 -1.53 -21.19
N VAL A 106 -10.40 -0.94 -21.51
CA VAL A 106 -10.64 0.50 -21.47
C VAL A 106 -11.36 0.84 -20.18
N LEU A 107 -10.71 1.65 -19.33
CA LEU A 107 -11.34 2.28 -18.17
C LEU A 107 -11.74 3.69 -18.57
N SER A 108 -13.03 4.04 -18.42
CA SER A 108 -13.55 5.38 -18.71
C SER A 108 -13.96 6.04 -17.41
N PHE A 109 -13.43 7.25 -17.17
CA PHE A 109 -13.67 8.05 -15.98
C PHE A 109 -14.48 9.29 -16.36
N PRO A 110 -15.51 9.67 -15.57
CA PRO A 110 -16.07 11.01 -15.65
C PRO A 110 -15.08 12.03 -15.08
N ALA A 111 -15.31 13.32 -15.29
CA ALA A 111 -14.71 14.35 -14.48
C ALA A 111 -15.11 14.18 -13.02
N PHE A 112 -14.18 14.30 -12.08
CA PHE A 112 -14.46 14.20 -10.64
C PHE A 112 -14.49 15.58 -9.98
N ASP A 113 -15.53 15.86 -9.17
CA ASP A 113 -15.61 17.04 -8.31
C ASP A 113 -14.79 16.83 -7.01
N SER A 114 -13.55 16.40 -7.16
CA SER A 114 -12.66 16.03 -6.06
C SER A 114 -11.29 16.68 -6.26
N GLU A 115 -10.69 17.17 -5.17
CA GLU A 115 -9.35 17.77 -5.18
C GLU A 115 -8.24 16.71 -5.21
N TYR A 116 -8.57 15.45 -4.93
CA TYR A 116 -7.61 14.35 -5.00
C TYR A 116 -8.22 13.13 -5.66
N VAL A 117 -7.63 12.73 -6.77
CA VAL A 117 -7.93 11.46 -7.46
C VAL A 117 -6.61 10.88 -7.95
N SER A 118 -6.38 9.59 -7.69
CA SER A 118 -5.22 8.87 -8.25
C SER A 118 -5.62 7.48 -8.72
N LEU A 119 -5.11 7.07 -9.88
CA LEU A 119 -5.21 5.71 -10.40
C LEU A 119 -3.88 5.00 -10.19
N MET A 120 -3.89 3.94 -9.41
CA MET A 120 -2.77 3.03 -9.20
C MET A 120 -3.00 1.74 -10.00
N ILE A 121 -1.97 1.23 -10.67
CA ILE A 121 -1.97 -0.09 -11.31
C ILE A 121 -0.77 -0.89 -10.81
N THR A 122 -1.02 -2.15 -10.40
CA THR A 122 0.00 -3.07 -9.89
C THR A 122 -0.30 -4.51 -10.32
N GLY A 123 0.74 -5.28 -10.64
CA GLY A 123 0.69 -6.68 -11.04
C GLY A 123 1.23 -7.63 -9.97
N TYR A 124 1.52 -8.87 -10.37
CA TYR A 124 2.12 -9.87 -9.47
C TYR A 124 3.57 -9.55 -9.10
N ASP A 125 4.26 -8.72 -9.86
CA ASP A 125 5.65 -8.30 -9.62
C ASP A 125 5.79 -7.19 -8.56
N HIS A 126 4.67 -6.74 -8.00
CA HIS A 126 4.58 -5.74 -6.93
C HIS A 126 5.06 -4.33 -7.31
N TYR A 127 5.38 -4.05 -8.55
CA TYR A 127 5.68 -2.68 -8.96
C TYR A 127 4.40 -1.85 -9.05
N VAL A 128 4.47 -0.63 -8.51
CA VAL A 128 3.32 0.28 -8.46
C VAL A 128 3.50 1.39 -9.47
N ASN A 129 2.48 1.61 -10.29
CA ASN A 129 2.45 2.66 -11.29
C ASN A 129 1.25 3.58 -11.06
N ILE A 130 1.44 4.88 -11.24
CA ILE A 130 0.39 5.89 -11.16
C ILE A 130 0.29 6.57 -12.53
N PRO A 131 -0.45 5.97 -13.49
CA PRO A 131 -0.55 6.54 -14.83
C PRO A 131 -1.40 7.81 -14.89
N MET A 132 -2.32 8.02 -13.96
CA MET A 132 -3.22 9.18 -13.88
C MET A 132 -3.39 9.63 -12.44
N ALA A 133 -3.29 10.93 -12.20
CA ALA A 133 -3.53 11.54 -10.88
C ALA A 133 -3.90 13.03 -11.03
N SER A 134 -4.60 13.59 -10.04
CA SER A 134 -4.92 15.02 -9.97
C SER A 134 -3.67 15.89 -10.08
N ARG A 135 -2.56 15.49 -9.47
CA ARG A 135 -1.27 16.20 -9.59
C ARG A 135 -0.70 16.26 -11.01
N PHE A 136 -1.22 15.47 -11.95
CA PHE A 136 -0.87 15.52 -13.37
C PHE A 136 -1.92 16.30 -14.19
N GLY A 137 -2.98 16.80 -13.56
CA GLY A 137 -4.11 17.44 -14.23
C GLY A 137 -5.11 16.44 -14.82
N SER A 138 -5.04 15.16 -14.43
CA SER A 138 -6.03 14.15 -14.83
C SER A 138 -7.33 14.30 -14.03
N PHE A 139 -8.44 13.78 -14.61
CA PHE A 139 -9.76 13.71 -14.01
C PHE A 139 -10.52 15.05 -13.88
N GLU A 140 -9.98 16.17 -14.37
CA GLU A 140 -10.71 17.43 -14.47
C GLU A 140 -11.78 17.39 -15.58
N GLU A 141 -11.55 16.61 -16.63
CA GLU A 141 -12.46 16.31 -17.72
C GLU A 141 -12.66 14.80 -17.82
N PRO A 142 -13.69 14.31 -18.54
CA PRO A 142 -13.82 12.86 -18.78
C PRO A 142 -12.65 12.32 -19.58
N GLU A 143 -12.00 11.26 -19.07
CA GLU A 143 -10.80 10.66 -19.69
C GLU A 143 -10.91 9.14 -19.77
N ARG A 144 -10.18 8.55 -20.71
CA ARG A 144 -10.08 7.10 -20.91
C ARG A 144 -8.64 6.65 -20.94
N ILE A 145 -8.38 5.56 -20.24
CA ILE A 145 -7.11 4.85 -20.30
C ILE A 145 -7.34 3.43 -20.81
N LEU A 146 -6.52 3.02 -21.77
CA LEU A 146 -6.45 1.64 -22.22
C LEU A 146 -5.27 0.97 -21.56
N VAL A 147 -5.53 -0.15 -20.88
CA VAL A 147 -4.54 -0.97 -20.19
C VAL A 147 -4.35 -2.26 -20.98
N TYR A 148 -3.11 -2.62 -21.24
CA TYR A 148 -2.71 -3.84 -21.97
C TYR A 148 -1.39 -4.38 -21.42
N SER A 149 -1.03 -5.61 -21.79
CA SER A 149 0.31 -6.17 -21.57
C SER A 149 1.00 -6.45 -22.92
N GLU A 150 2.31 -6.65 -22.93
CA GLU A 150 3.05 -7.04 -24.13
C GLU A 150 2.55 -8.36 -24.75
N ARG A 151 1.83 -9.17 -23.95
CA ARG A 151 1.26 -10.47 -24.34
C ARG A 151 -0.22 -10.42 -24.69
N THR A 152 -0.87 -9.26 -24.59
CA THR A 152 -2.29 -9.10 -24.94
C THR A 152 -2.50 -9.54 -26.40
N GLU A 153 -3.36 -10.53 -26.61
CA GLU A 153 -3.54 -11.16 -27.91
C GLU A 153 -4.00 -10.17 -28.98
N GLY A 154 -3.28 -10.11 -30.09
CA GLY A 154 -3.64 -9.29 -31.25
C GLY A 154 -3.55 -7.77 -31.06
N TYR A 155 -2.92 -7.28 -30.00
CA TYR A 155 -2.71 -5.86 -29.75
C TYR A 155 -1.23 -5.50 -29.68
N ASP A 156 -0.84 -4.43 -30.34
CA ASP A 156 0.56 -4.00 -30.52
C ASP A 156 0.89 -2.65 -29.84
N GLY A 157 0.02 -2.16 -28.95
CA GLY A 157 0.19 -0.87 -28.27
C GLY A 157 -0.19 0.34 -29.16
N SER A 158 -0.84 0.14 -30.29
CA SER A 158 -1.27 1.25 -31.16
C SER A 158 -2.37 2.09 -30.53
N SER A 159 -2.41 3.39 -30.88
CA SER A 159 -3.43 4.31 -30.40
C SER A 159 -4.84 3.91 -30.84
N VAL A 160 -5.82 4.11 -29.95
CA VAL A 160 -7.25 3.83 -30.20
C VAL A 160 -8.00 5.16 -30.20
N GLU A 161 -8.91 5.35 -31.18
CA GLU A 161 -9.71 6.57 -31.27
C GLU A 161 -10.59 6.75 -30.03
N GLY A 162 -10.53 7.96 -29.43
CA GLY A 162 -11.28 8.30 -28.22
C GLY A 162 -10.68 7.80 -26.91
N VAL A 163 -9.49 7.19 -26.95
CA VAL A 163 -8.69 6.84 -25.76
C VAL A 163 -7.61 7.90 -25.58
N ASP A 164 -7.50 8.44 -24.38
CA ASP A 164 -6.60 9.54 -24.04
C ASP A 164 -5.22 9.05 -23.61
N HIS A 165 -5.17 7.91 -22.89
CA HIS A 165 -3.95 7.36 -22.31
C HIS A 165 -3.80 5.88 -22.67
N LEU A 166 -2.55 5.44 -22.89
CA LEU A 166 -2.18 4.03 -23.04
C LEU A 166 -1.26 3.66 -21.88
N PHE A 167 -1.51 2.52 -21.26
CA PHE A 167 -0.65 1.99 -20.19
C PHE A 167 -0.34 0.52 -20.46
N GLU A 168 0.95 0.24 -20.65
CA GLU A 168 1.47 -1.12 -20.75
C GLU A 168 1.79 -1.65 -19.36
N ALA A 169 1.05 -2.68 -18.94
CA ALA A 169 1.21 -3.33 -17.65
C ALA A 169 2.34 -4.36 -17.68
N THR A 170 2.95 -4.61 -16.54
CA THR A 170 4.04 -5.59 -16.37
C THR A 170 3.56 -7.04 -16.29
N GLY A 171 2.27 -7.28 -16.47
CA GLY A 171 1.67 -8.61 -16.44
C GLY A 171 0.27 -8.65 -17.00
N ASP A 172 -0.23 -9.87 -17.21
CA ASP A 172 -1.56 -10.12 -17.77
C ASP A 172 -2.67 -9.90 -16.77
N PHE A 173 -2.36 -10.06 -15.48
CA PHE A 173 -3.30 -9.90 -14.37
C PHE A 173 -2.87 -8.75 -13.48
N VAL A 174 -3.63 -7.68 -13.49
CA VAL A 174 -3.33 -6.48 -12.69
C VAL A 174 -4.55 -5.99 -11.93
N THR A 175 -4.28 -5.30 -10.83
CA THR A 175 -5.30 -4.58 -10.06
C THR A 175 -5.13 -3.09 -10.29
N ALA A 176 -6.21 -2.43 -10.67
CA ALA A 176 -6.33 -0.99 -10.75
C ALA A 176 -7.10 -0.47 -9.53
N VAL A 177 -6.53 0.49 -8.81
CA VAL A 177 -7.14 1.10 -7.62
C VAL A 177 -7.21 2.60 -7.79
N VAL A 178 -8.42 3.14 -7.87
CA VAL A 178 -8.65 4.58 -7.82
C VAL A 178 -8.93 4.98 -6.37
N ARG A 179 -8.27 6.02 -5.91
CA ARG A 179 -8.56 6.70 -4.64
C ARG A 179 -9.04 8.10 -4.95
N LEU A 180 -10.11 8.53 -4.28
CA LEU A 180 -10.66 9.87 -4.46
C LEU A 180 -11.18 10.44 -3.13
N MET A 181 -10.87 11.70 -2.84
CA MET A 181 -11.34 12.38 -1.64
C MET A 181 -12.84 12.72 -1.82
N PRO A 182 -13.71 12.26 -0.90
CA PRO A 182 -15.15 12.44 -1.06
C PRO A 182 -15.69 13.79 -0.60
N HIS A 183 -14.92 14.64 0.07
CA HIS A 183 -15.38 15.88 0.72
C HIS A 183 -16.55 15.61 1.69
N ALA A 184 -16.29 14.75 2.68
CA ALA A 184 -17.32 14.23 3.59
C ALA A 184 -18.05 15.31 4.40
N ALA A 185 -17.42 16.46 4.63
CA ALA A 185 -18.05 17.62 5.28
C ALA A 185 -19.08 18.33 4.38
N GLU A 186 -19.12 18.04 3.09
CA GLU A 186 -20.03 18.61 2.09
C GLU A 186 -20.99 17.52 1.54
N PRO A 187 -22.11 17.21 2.21
CA PRO A 187 -22.95 16.05 1.86
C PRO A 187 -23.42 16.01 0.40
N ASP A 188 -23.75 17.14 -0.20
CA ASP A 188 -24.17 17.22 -1.60
C ASP A 188 -23.00 16.98 -2.56
N ARG A 189 -21.80 17.43 -2.23
CA ARG A 189 -20.56 17.16 -3.00
C ARG A 189 -20.17 15.71 -2.89
N MET A 190 -20.17 15.16 -1.66
CA MET A 190 -19.93 13.74 -1.41
C MET A 190 -20.87 12.84 -2.23
N ALA A 191 -22.15 13.17 -2.27
CA ALA A 191 -23.13 12.42 -3.05
C ALA A 191 -22.86 12.50 -4.56
N ARG A 192 -22.43 13.66 -5.07
CA ARG A 192 -22.03 13.81 -6.48
C ARG A 192 -20.80 12.95 -6.79
N ILE A 193 -19.77 13.01 -5.95
CA ILE A 193 -18.53 12.23 -6.09
C ILE A 193 -18.84 10.73 -6.04
N ALA A 194 -19.71 10.29 -5.13
CA ALA A 194 -20.16 8.90 -5.08
C ALA A 194 -20.86 8.47 -6.38
N GLY A 195 -21.72 9.34 -6.94
CA GLY A 195 -22.37 9.11 -8.24
C GLY A 195 -21.36 9.07 -9.40
N GLN A 196 -20.35 9.93 -9.39
CA GLN A 196 -19.26 9.92 -10.37
C GLN A 196 -18.42 8.64 -10.26
N ALA A 197 -18.08 8.18 -9.06
CA ALA A 197 -17.36 6.92 -8.83
C ALA A 197 -18.15 5.70 -9.38
N GLN A 198 -19.46 5.69 -9.20
CA GLN A 198 -20.35 4.66 -9.76
C GLN A 198 -20.53 4.78 -11.28
N GLY A 199 -20.22 5.93 -11.85
CA GLY A 199 -20.28 6.21 -13.29
C GLY A 199 -19.03 5.79 -14.08
N VAL A 200 -18.01 5.25 -13.43
CA VAL A 200 -16.84 4.66 -14.09
C VAL A 200 -17.28 3.43 -14.87
N THR A 201 -16.69 3.21 -16.05
CA THR A 201 -16.95 2.00 -16.85
C THR A 201 -15.66 1.24 -17.12
N LEU A 202 -15.79 -0.07 -17.24
CA LEU A 202 -14.76 -1.00 -17.64
C LEU A 202 -15.30 -1.81 -18.81
N GLU A 203 -14.60 -1.74 -19.94
CA GLU A 203 -14.99 -2.41 -21.17
C GLU A 203 -13.78 -3.07 -21.81
N THR A 204 -13.94 -4.24 -22.42
CA THR A 204 -12.91 -4.77 -23.33
C THR A 204 -12.80 -3.87 -24.55
N LEU A 205 -11.70 -3.93 -25.28
CA LEU A 205 -11.51 -3.10 -26.47
C LEU A 205 -12.59 -3.36 -27.54
N SER A 206 -13.02 -4.62 -27.70
CA SER A 206 -14.11 -4.98 -28.62
C SER A 206 -15.44 -4.36 -28.15
N GLU A 207 -15.79 -4.45 -26.87
CA GLU A 207 -16.99 -3.81 -26.31
C GLU A 207 -16.96 -2.30 -26.51
N TYR A 208 -15.83 -1.65 -26.25
CA TYR A 208 -15.64 -0.22 -26.47
C TYR A 208 -15.88 0.19 -27.95
N ARG A 209 -15.49 -0.68 -28.89
CA ARG A 209 -15.71 -0.47 -30.33
C ARG A 209 -17.13 -0.86 -30.81
N GLY A 210 -17.96 -1.45 -29.94
CA GLY A 210 -19.26 -2.00 -30.30
C GLY A 210 -19.14 -3.27 -31.13
N GLU A 211 -18.07 -4.01 -31.00
CA GLU A 211 -17.76 -5.28 -31.65
C GLU A 211 -18.09 -6.44 -30.70
N GLN A 212 -18.11 -7.66 -31.22
CA GLN A 212 -18.26 -8.84 -30.38
C GLN A 212 -16.89 -9.20 -29.74
N ALA A 213 -16.85 -9.27 -28.40
CA ALA A 213 -15.67 -9.73 -27.70
C ALA A 213 -15.30 -11.16 -28.12
N PRO A 214 -13.99 -11.48 -28.24
CA PRO A 214 -13.53 -12.84 -28.43
C PRO A 214 -13.95 -13.73 -27.26
N GLU A 215 -14.09 -15.03 -27.53
CA GLU A 215 -14.39 -16.01 -26.48
C GLU A 215 -13.14 -16.17 -25.60
N SER A 216 -13.23 -15.80 -24.32
CA SER A 216 -12.13 -15.90 -23.37
C SER A 216 -12.27 -17.17 -22.53
N ALA A 217 -11.21 -18.00 -22.53
CA ALA A 217 -11.15 -19.14 -21.61
C ALA A 217 -10.78 -18.66 -20.20
N PRO A 218 -11.47 -19.11 -19.14
CA PRO A 218 -11.03 -18.87 -17.77
C PRO A 218 -9.57 -19.29 -17.56
N ALA A 219 -8.81 -18.50 -16.80
CA ALA A 219 -7.48 -18.93 -16.37
C ALA A 219 -7.60 -20.07 -15.36
N ASP A 220 -6.78 -21.08 -15.51
CA ASP A 220 -6.62 -22.15 -14.51
C ASP A 220 -5.67 -21.63 -13.43
N MET A 221 -6.21 -20.92 -12.44
CA MET A 221 -5.43 -20.25 -11.40
C MET A 221 -5.17 -21.20 -10.23
N PRO A 222 -3.92 -21.36 -9.80
CA PRO A 222 -3.59 -22.07 -8.58
C PRO A 222 -4.37 -21.55 -7.37
N PRO A 223 -4.70 -22.39 -6.37
CA PRO A 223 -5.40 -21.96 -5.17
C PRO A 223 -4.64 -20.85 -4.42
N VAL A 224 -5.35 -19.81 -3.98
CA VAL A 224 -4.78 -18.80 -3.07
C VAL A 224 -4.65 -19.35 -1.66
N GLY A 225 -3.62 -18.92 -0.92
CA GLY A 225 -3.47 -19.27 0.49
C GLY A 225 -4.33 -18.41 1.41
N THR A 226 -4.68 -18.91 2.59
CA THR A 226 -5.24 -18.07 3.65
C THR A 226 -4.21 -17.01 4.07
N THR A 227 -2.96 -17.43 4.25
CA THR A 227 -1.78 -16.59 4.44
C THR A 227 -0.77 -16.83 3.32
N ASP A 228 0.25 -15.96 3.20
CA ASP A 228 1.32 -16.18 2.24
C ASP A 228 2.14 -17.44 2.59
N ALA A 229 2.36 -17.68 3.89
CA ALA A 229 3.05 -18.89 4.36
C ALA A 229 2.34 -20.19 3.94
N ASP A 230 1.01 -20.17 3.76
CA ASP A 230 0.27 -21.33 3.25
C ASP A 230 0.63 -21.61 1.79
N VAL A 231 0.73 -20.58 0.94
CA VAL A 231 1.19 -20.75 -0.45
C VAL A 231 2.60 -21.33 -0.49
N PHE A 232 3.53 -20.79 0.31
CA PHE A 232 4.88 -21.35 0.39
C PHE A 232 4.89 -22.84 0.76
N GLY A 233 4.03 -23.24 1.70
CA GLY A 233 3.96 -24.61 2.16
C GLY A 233 3.24 -25.57 1.21
N ASP A 234 2.17 -25.10 0.60
CA ASP A 234 1.22 -26.00 -0.06
C ASP A 234 1.38 -26.05 -1.59
N ASN A 235 1.65 -24.88 -2.25
CA ASN A 235 1.64 -24.79 -3.72
C ASN A 235 2.50 -23.68 -4.30
N LEU A 236 3.62 -23.31 -3.65
CA LEU A 236 4.51 -22.24 -4.14
C LEU A 236 4.92 -22.44 -5.59
N LEU A 237 5.37 -23.65 -5.95
CA LEU A 237 5.95 -23.91 -7.29
C LEU A 237 4.87 -23.79 -8.39
N GLU A 238 3.66 -24.24 -8.12
CA GLU A 238 2.52 -24.07 -9.02
C GLU A 238 2.17 -22.58 -9.21
N VAL A 239 2.12 -21.81 -8.10
CA VAL A 239 1.90 -20.35 -8.16
C VAL A 239 3.02 -19.65 -8.90
N LEU A 240 4.29 -20.01 -8.68
CA LEU A 240 5.42 -19.41 -9.40
C LEU A 240 5.35 -19.72 -10.90
N GLN A 241 5.01 -20.95 -11.33
CA GLN A 241 4.83 -21.26 -12.74
C GLN A 241 3.75 -20.36 -13.37
N PHE A 242 2.59 -20.23 -12.70
CA PHE A 242 1.54 -19.34 -13.17
C PHE A 242 2.01 -17.87 -13.26
N VAL A 243 2.73 -17.39 -12.24
CA VAL A 243 3.27 -16.02 -12.22
C VAL A 243 4.26 -15.79 -13.35
N VAL A 244 5.17 -16.72 -13.59
CA VAL A 244 6.20 -16.60 -14.64
C VAL A 244 5.56 -16.57 -16.03
N GLU A 245 4.47 -17.31 -16.26
CA GLU A 245 3.71 -17.28 -17.51
C GLU A 245 2.97 -15.95 -17.75
N HIS A 246 2.59 -15.26 -16.66
CA HIS A 246 1.69 -14.11 -16.73
C HIS A 246 2.33 -12.79 -16.27
N THR A 247 3.65 -12.75 -16.06
CA THR A 247 4.39 -11.54 -15.67
C THR A 247 5.53 -11.30 -16.66
N THR A 248 5.76 -10.03 -17.00
CA THR A 248 6.89 -9.62 -17.82
C THR A 248 8.14 -9.48 -16.98
N PHE A 249 9.12 -10.35 -17.21
CA PHE A 249 10.43 -10.25 -16.63
C PHE A 249 11.36 -9.53 -17.63
N ASP A 250 11.82 -8.34 -17.26
CA ASP A 250 12.69 -7.52 -18.10
C ASP A 250 14.11 -8.12 -18.15
N PRO A 251 14.63 -8.52 -19.33
CA PRO A 251 15.98 -9.04 -19.45
C PRO A 251 17.08 -8.02 -19.08
N GLY A 252 16.75 -6.75 -19.01
CA GLY A 252 17.63 -5.67 -18.56
C GLY A 252 17.59 -5.40 -17.05
N ASN A 253 16.64 -6.01 -16.32
CA ASN A 253 16.48 -5.82 -14.89
C ASN A 253 17.17 -6.95 -14.11
N ALA A 254 18.16 -6.61 -13.27
CA ALA A 254 18.95 -7.60 -12.54
C ALA A 254 18.13 -8.38 -11.49
N ASP A 255 17.14 -7.75 -10.88
CA ASP A 255 16.28 -8.38 -9.87
C ASP A 255 15.35 -9.42 -10.53
N ASP A 256 14.78 -9.09 -11.70
CA ASP A 256 13.98 -10.02 -12.50
C ASP A 256 14.80 -11.25 -12.92
N GLN A 257 16.04 -11.02 -13.38
CA GLN A 257 16.91 -12.12 -13.81
C GLN A 257 17.34 -13.01 -12.63
N ALA A 258 17.62 -12.40 -11.45
CA ALA A 258 17.95 -13.17 -10.25
C ALA A 258 16.75 -14.02 -9.78
N ALA A 259 15.52 -13.52 -9.93
CA ALA A 259 14.31 -14.28 -9.63
C ALA A 259 14.15 -15.47 -10.58
N LEU A 260 14.27 -15.27 -11.90
CA LEU A 260 14.17 -16.33 -12.90
C LEU A 260 15.27 -17.39 -12.74
N GLU A 261 16.53 -16.98 -12.50
CA GLU A 261 17.63 -17.92 -12.23
C GLU A 261 17.36 -18.81 -11.00
N MET A 262 16.77 -18.24 -9.94
CA MET A 262 16.43 -19.00 -8.74
C MET A 262 15.22 -19.91 -8.97
N PHE A 263 14.21 -19.46 -9.72
CA PHE A 263 13.03 -20.27 -10.03
C PHE A 263 13.39 -21.45 -10.91
N ALA A 264 14.30 -21.29 -11.88
CA ALA A 264 14.82 -22.37 -12.69
C ALA A 264 15.52 -23.48 -11.87
N ARG A 265 16.11 -23.15 -10.69
CA ARG A 265 16.70 -24.14 -9.77
C ARG A 265 15.67 -25.13 -9.21
N VAL A 266 14.40 -24.76 -9.21
CA VAL A 266 13.26 -25.57 -8.75
C VAL A 266 12.35 -26.01 -9.89
N GLY A 267 12.85 -25.95 -11.13
CA GLY A 267 12.14 -26.43 -12.32
C GLY A 267 11.06 -25.49 -12.84
N ILE A 268 11.08 -24.20 -12.44
CA ILE A 268 10.10 -23.21 -12.89
C ILE A 268 10.74 -22.31 -13.94
N GLU A 269 10.30 -22.43 -15.19
CA GLU A 269 10.81 -21.66 -16.33
C GLU A 269 9.65 -21.14 -17.20
N PRO A 270 9.79 -19.96 -17.85
CA PRO A 270 8.79 -19.45 -18.79
C PRO A 270 8.54 -20.41 -19.95
N GLY A 271 7.29 -20.71 -20.28
CA GLY A 271 6.88 -21.58 -21.36
C GLY A 271 6.82 -23.07 -21.01
N ASP A 272 7.19 -23.44 -19.80
CA ASP A 272 7.10 -24.83 -19.32
C ASP A 272 5.72 -25.11 -18.68
N THR A 273 5.38 -26.39 -18.59
CA THR A 273 4.18 -26.86 -17.88
C THR A 273 4.60 -27.28 -16.48
N TYR A 274 3.82 -26.87 -15.47
CA TYR A 274 4.05 -27.25 -14.08
C TYR A 274 4.01 -28.79 -13.91
N ASP A 275 5.09 -29.36 -13.38
CA ASP A 275 5.22 -30.81 -13.10
C ASP A 275 6.00 -31.07 -11.79
N GLU A 276 6.06 -30.11 -10.86
CA GLU A 276 6.93 -30.11 -9.69
C GLU A 276 6.20 -30.45 -8.38
N ALA A 277 5.08 -31.22 -8.45
CA ALA A 277 4.28 -31.55 -7.28
C ALA A 277 5.03 -32.35 -6.21
N ASP A 278 5.90 -33.29 -6.61
CA ASP A 278 6.71 -34.09 -5.67
C ASP A 278 7.78 -33.22 -5.00
N LEU A 279 8.38 -32.28 -5.73
CA LEU A 279 9.34 -31.33 -5.19
C LEU A 279 8.66 -30.36 -4.22
N GLN A 280 7.49 -29.82 -4.59
CA GLN A 280 6.68 -28.99 -3.67
C GLN A 280 6.37 -29.74 -2.37
N ALA A 281 5.93 -30.99 -2.46
CA ALA A 281 5.63 -31.79 -1.27
C ALA A 281 6.87 -32.01 -0.37
N ALA A 282 8.05 -32.13 -0.96
CA ALA A 282 9.30 -32.31 -0.22
C ALA A 282 9.80 -31.02 0.44
N LEU A 283 9.73 -29.88 -0.27
CA LEU A 283 10.27 -28.58 0.18
C LEU A 283 9.25 -27.79 1.00
N GLY A 284 7.96 -27.96 0.80
CA GLY A 284 6.89 -27.11 1.33
C GLY A 284 6.97 -26.83 2.84
N PRO A 285 7.19 -27.85 3.71
CA PRO A 285 7.34 -27.61 5.15
C PRO A 285 8.48 -26.62 5.48
N ARG A 286 9.61 -26.73 4.78
CA ARG A 286 10.77 -25.87 4.98
C ARG A 286 10.54 -24.47 4.39
N LEU A 287 9.89 -24.38 3.23
CA LEU A 287 9.54 -23.12 2.60
C LEU A 287 8.59 -22.30 3.49
N ARG A 288 7.57 -22.93 4.07
CA ARG A 288 6.64 -22.30 5.03
C ARG A 288 7.37 -21.76 6.27
N GLU A 289 8.27 -22.55 6.84
CA GLU A 289 9.07 -22.13 8.00
C GLU A 289 9.90 -20.89 7.68
N VAL A 290 10.65 -20.93 6.58
CA VAL A 290 11.49 -19.80 6.15
C VAL A 290 10.65 -18.56 5.79
N ALA A 291 9.49 -18.72 5.14
CA ALA A 291 8.59 -17.60 4.87
C ALA A 291 8.11 -16.91 6.16
N SER A 292 7.80 -17.70 7.18
CA SER A 292 7.43 -17.17 8.50
C SER A 292 8.59 -16.47 9.22
N GLU A 293 9.82 -16.99 9.07
CA GLU A 293 11.04 -16.34 9.57
C GLU A 293 11.29 -14.98 8.89
N VAL A 294 11.21 -14.93 7.56
CA VAL A 294 11.38 -13.71 6.76
C VAL A 294 10.31 -12.67 7.09
N GLN A 295 9.05 -13.10 7.25
CA GLN A 295 7.98 -12.21 7.69
C GLN A 295 8.28 -11.61 9.08
N THR A 296 8.68 -12.44 10.04
CA THR A 296 9.02 -11.99 11.40
C THR A 296 10.19 -11.03 11.41
N GLU A 297 11.21 -11.29 10.58
CA GLU A 297 12.36 -10.40 10.39
C GLU A 297 11.91 -9.00 10.00
N TRP A 298 11.10 -8.86 8.93
CA TRP A 298 10.66 -7.56 8.43
C TRP A 298 9.65 -6.85 9.36
N LEU A 299 8.72 -7.58 9.97
CA LEU A 299 7.82 -7.00 10.98
C LEU A 299 8.59 -6.48 12.21
N THR A 300 9.73 -7.09 12.51
CA THR A 300 10.61 -6.61 13.59
C THR A 300 11.44 -5.42 13.15
N ALA A 301 12.03 -5.48 11.95
CA ALA A 301 12.85 -4.41 11.38
C ALA A 301 12.04 -3.11 11.18
N ALA A 302 10.78 -3.21 10.83
CA ALA A 302 9.89 -2.06 10.63
C ALA A 302 9.59 -1.25 11.92
N ARG A 303 9.96 -1.76 13.09
CA ARG A 303 9.89 -1.01 14.35
C ARG A 303 11.02 0.01 14.50
N ASP A 304 12.08 -0.12 13.69
CA ASP A 304 13.18 0.83 13.65
C ASP A 304 12.87 1.94 12.62
N ALA A 305 12.68 3.15 13.10
CA ALA A 305 12.40 4.32 12.28
C ALA A 305 13.48 4.57 11.21
N ALA A 306 14.75 4.24 11.48
CA ALA A 306 15.84 4.39 10.51
C ALA A 306 15.71 3.40 9.34
N VAL A 307 15.16 2.20 9.58
CA VAL A 307 14.84 1.24 8.52
C VAL A 307 13.72 1.77 7.65
N MET A 308 12.64 2.24 8.26
CA MET A 308 11.49 2.78 7.51
C MET A 308 11.86 4.03 6.70
N GLU A 309 12.67 4.92 7.26
CA GLU A 309 13.15 6.11 6.54
C GLU A 309 14.01 5.73 5.32
N ARG A 310 14.88 4.73 5.44
CA ARG A 310 15.69 4.24 4.31
C ARG A 310 14.82 3.68 3.18
N LEU A 311 13.72 3.01 3.50
CA LEU A 311 12.81 2.42 2.52
C LEU A 311 11.88 3.45 1.89
N ARG A 312 11.49 4.50 2.61
CA ARG A 312 10.42 5.46 2.27
C ARG A 312 10.44 5.93 0.81
N THR A 313 11.59 6.35 0.31
CA THR A 313 11.73 6.91 -1.04
C THR A 313 11.63 5.87 -2.17
N ARG A 314 11.68 4.58 -1.82
CA ARG A 314 11.67 3.45 -2.78
C ARG A 314 10.42 2.58 -2.67
N MET A 315 9.62 2.76 -1.60
CA MET A 315 8.40 1.99 -1.41
C MET A 315 7.38 2.29 -2.51
N PHE A 316 6.73 1.25 -3.01
CA PHE A 316 5.64 1.36 -3.99
C PHE A 316 6.00 2.12 -5.27
N GLN A 317 7.21 1.92 -5.76
CA GLN A 317 7.71 2.60 -6.96
C GLN A 317 7.59 1.71 -8.22
N PRO A 318 7.58 2.30 -9.42
CA PRO A 318 7.68 1.56 -10.66
C PRO A 318 8.96 0.73 -10.77
N LYS A 319 8.93 -0.29 -11.65
CA LYS A 319 10.12 -1.09 -12.00
C LYS A 319 11.31 -0.18 -12.36
N GLY A 320 12.46 -0.48 -11.80
CA GLY A 320 13.70 0.29 -11.99
C GLY A 320 13.86 1.52 -11.09
N LYS A 321 12.85 1.87 -10.26
CA LYS A 321 12.95 2.93 -9.24
C LYS A 321 12.96 2.41 -7.81
N THR A 322 12.90 1.11 -7.63
CA THR A 322 12.98 0.40 -6.35
C THR A 322 13.99 -0.74 -6.46
N ASP A 323 14.19 -1.49 -5.40
CA ASP A 323 15.07 -2.66 -5.35
C ASP A 323 14.35 -3.85 -4.70
N ALA A 324 14.87 -5.07 -4.94
CA ALA A 324 14.27 -6.32 -4.46
C ALA A 324 14.10 -6.36 -2.93
N GLU A 325 15.01 -5.75 -2.15
CA GLU A 325 14.90 -5.69 -0.68
C GLU A 325 13.70 -4.85 -0.27
N THR A 326 13.51 -3.69 -0.91
CA THR A 326 12.38 -2.80 -0.64
C THR A 326 11.06 -3.45 -1.07
N VAL A 327 11.02 -4.09 -2.25
CA VAL A 327 9.82 -4.80 -2.73
C VAL A 327 9.45 -5.94 -1.81
N LEU A 328 10.42 -6.74 -1.32
CA LEU A 328 10.20 -7.76 -0.30
C LEU A 328 9.63 -7.15 1.00
N ALA A 329 10.24 -6.08 1.49
CA ALA A 329 9.79 -5.43 2.73
C ALA A 329 8.33 -4.98 2.63
N VAL A 330 7.95 -4.26 1.57
CA VAL A 330 6.57 -3.76 1.41
C VAL A 330 5.56 -4.88 1.17
N SER A 331 5.97 -5.99 0.54
CA SER A 331 5.11 -7.18 0.36
C SER A 331 4.67 -7.78 1.69
N ILE A 332 5.49 -7.65 2.72
CA ILE A 332 5.23 -8.14 4.08
C ILE A 332 4.52 -7.10 4.93
N LEU A 333 4.95 -5.83 4.85
CA LEU A 333 4.46 -4.77 5.72
C LEU A 333 3.07 -4.25 5.32
N GLY A 334 2.74 -4.34 4.04
CA GLY A 334 1.44 -3.93 3.49
C GLY A 334 1.52 -3.89 1.97
N PRO A 335 1.05 -4.93 1.28
CA PRO A 335 1.29 -5.11 -0.15
C PRO A 335 0.59 -4.10 -1.06
N ILE A 336 -0.36 -3.33 -0.55
CA ILE A 336 -1.07 -2.28 -1.30
C ILE A 336 -0.79 -0.92 -0.66
N GLY A 337 -0.01 -0.09 -1.34
CA GLY A 337 0.37 1.24 -0.90
C GLY A 337 0.59 2.19 -2.07
N MET A 338 1.00 3.40 -1.76
CA MET A 338 1.26 4.45 -2.75
C MET A 338 2.71 4.93 -2.64
N PRO A 339 3.32 5.36 -3.75
CA PRO A 339 4.63 6.02 -3.71
C PRO A 339 4.56 7.32 -2.93
N GLN A 340 5.70 7.77 -2.40
CA GLN A 340 5.77 8.99 -1.59
C GLN A 340 5.27 10.26 -2.30
N GLU A 341 5.30 10.27 -3.63
CA GLU A 341 4.78 11.35 -4.47
C GLU A 341 3.26 11.46 -4.40
N GLU A 342 2.57 10.38 -4.00
CA GLU A 342 1.12 10.34 -3.81
C GLU A 342 0.72 10.51 -2.35
N ALA A 343 1.46 9.86 -1.43
CA ALA A 343 1.17 10.00 -0.01
C ALA A 343 2.40 9.72 0.87
N VAL A 344 2.53 10.48 1.96
CA VAL A 344 3.49 10.21 3.03
C VAL A 344 2.78 10.09 4.37
N TYR A 345 3.39 9.37 5.30
CA TYR A 345 2.83 9.02 6.60
C TYR A 345 3.80 9.42 7.73
N PRO A 346 3.95 10.73 8.03
CA PRO A 346 4.84 11.18 9.09
C PRO A 346 4.35 10.68 10.46
N PRO A 347 5.28 10.27 11.35
CA PRO A 347 4.92 9.84 12.69
C PRO A 347 4.47 11.02 13.53
N VAL A 348 3.41 10.84 14.32
CA VAL A 348 2.93 11.81 15.32
C VAL A 348 3.06 11.16 16.70
N GLY A 349 4.07 11.56 17.45
CA GLY A 349 4.32 11.12 18.82
C GLY A 349 3.83 12.14 19.84
N THR A 350 4.11 11.87 21.13
CA THR A 350 3.90 12.82 22.22
C THR A 350 5.10 13.74 22.40
N ALA A 351 4.86 14.92 22.94
CA ALA A 351 5.93 15.89 23.20
C ALA A 351 6.95 15.41 24.24
N ASP A 352 6.53 14.55 25.18
CA ASP A 352 7.39 13.94 26.23
C ASP A 352 7.96 12.58 25.84
N GLY A 353 7.56 12.02 24.70
CA GLY A 353 8.00 10.72 24.19
C GLY A 353 7.33 9.51 24.86
N GLU A 354 6.38 9.74 25.77
CA GLU A 354 5.63 8.66 26.41
C GLU A 354 4.48 8.16 25.51
N PRO A 355 4.10 6.90 25.56
CA PRO A 355 2.96 6.38 24.81
C PRO A 355 1.66 7.09 25.16
N MET A 356 0.83 7.40 24.15
CA MET A 356 -0.50 7.95 24.36
C MET A 356 -1.43 6.92 24.99
N ASN A 357 -2.32 7.38 25.89
CA ASN A 357 -3.34 6.54 26.50
C ASN A 357 -4.65 7.30 26.67
N ALA A 358 -5.79 6.68 26.44
CA ALA A 358 -7.12 7.28 26.51
C ALA A 358 -7.54 7.75 27.92
N LEU A 359 -6.77 7.44 28.95
CA LEU A 359 -6.94 8.00 30.31
C LEU A 359 -6.64 9.52 30.36
N HIS A 360 -5.95 10.05 29.36
CA HIS A 360 -5.53 11.45 29.26
C HIS A 360 -6.07 12.08 27.97
N ASP A 361 -6.29 13.41 28.05
CA ASP A 361 -6.57 14.22 26.86
C ASP A 361 -5.27 14.78 26.29
N TYR A 362 -5.27 14.98 24.97
CA TYR A 362 -4.14 15.54 24.24
C TYR A 362 -4.61 16.62 23.28
N VAL A 363 -3.67 17.47 22.90
CA VAL A 363 -3.88 18.46 21.85
C VAL A 363 -2.70 18.45 20.89
N VAL A 364 -2.99 18.48 19.60
CA VAL A 364 -2.01 18.70 18.54
C VAL A 364 -2.21 20.10 18.01
N ARG A 365 -1.16 20.91 18.03
CA ARG A 365 -1.17 22.31 17.57
C ARG A 365 -0.25 22.47 16.39
N MET A 366 -0.71 23.23 15.41
CA MET A 366 0.09 23.67 14.28
C MET A 366 -0.25 25.15 13.99
N SER A 367 0.75 26.02 13.97
CA SER A 367 0.60 27.37 13.45
C SER A 367 0.50 27.34 11.91
N ALA A 368 0.13 28.44 11.29
CA ALA A 368 0.04 28.54 9.82
C ALA A 368 1.36 28.14 9.11
N ASP A 369 2.50 28.46 9.73
CA ASP A 369 3.83 28.16 9.18
C ASP A 369 4.27 26.69 9.41
N GLU A 370 3.57 25.96 10.29
CA GLU A 370 3.81 24.56 10.62
C GLU A 370 2.85 23.60 9.93
N MET A 371 1.94 24.13 9.12
CA MET A 371 0.97 23.30 8.41
C MET A 371 1.65 22.27 7.52
N PRO A 372 1.09 21.04 7.40
CA PRO A 372 1.65 19.99 6.58
C PRO A 372 1.77 20.40 5.11
N PRO A 373 2.90 20.17 4.46
CA PRO A 373 3.11 20.52 3.05
C PRO A 373 2.41 19.51 2.12
N ALA A 374 1.08 19.51 2.13
CA ALA A 374 0.24 18.66 1.29
C ALA A 374 -0.33 19.49 0.13
N GLY A 375 -0.10 19.05 -1.11
CA GLY A 375 -0.61 19.73 -2.31
C GLY A 375 -2.11 19.51 -2.49
N ALA A 376 -2.65 18.35 -2.12
CA ALA A 376 -4.08 18.07 -2.17
C ALA A 376 -4.72 18.25 -0.79
N PHE A 377 -4.43 17.39 0.16
CA PHE A 377 -4.97 17.48 1.51
C PHE A 377 -4.15 16.66 2.51
N TRP A 378 -4.44 16.84 3.79
CA TRP A 378 -3.90 16.01 4.86
C TRP A 378 -4.99 15.59 5.84
N SER A 379 -4.71 14.55 6.63
CA SER A 379 -5.56 14.09 7.72
C SER A 379 -4.74 13.62 8.92
N LEU A 380 -5.33 13.68 10.10
CA LEU A 380 -4.83 13.08 11.33
C LEU A 380 -5.89 12.11 11.85
N THR A 381 -5.58 10.81 11.85
CA THR A 381 -6.51 9.73 12.20
C THR A 381 -6.09 9.05 13.50
N LEU A 382 -7.07 8.76 14.35
CA LEU A 382 -6.89 8.14 15.66
C LEU A 382 -7.25 6.65 15.60
N TYR A 383 -6.36 5.80 16.14
CA TYR A 383 -6.52 4.35 16.26
C TYR A 383 -6.20 3.87 17.68
N ASP A 384 -6.68 2.66 18.01
CA ASP A 384 -6.11 1.92 19.13
C ASP A 384 -4.68 1.47 18.77
N GLU A 385 -3.78 1.52 19.76
CA GLU A 385 -2.36 1.17 19.56
C GLU A 385 -2.18 -0.33 19.29
N GLN A 386 -2.98 -1.18 19.94
CA GLN A 386 -2.77 -2.62 19.95
C GLN A 386 -3.12 -3.27 18.62
N ASN A 387 -4.26 -2.90 18.01
CA ASN A 387 -4.79 -3.53 16.80
C ASN A 387 -4.71 -2.58 15.59
N GLY A 388 -4.60 -1.28 15.83
CA GLY A 388 -4.69 -0.26 14.80
C GLY A 388 -6.12 -0.06 14.27
N PHE A 389 -7.15 -0.36 15.06
CA PHE A 389 -8.54 -0.18 14.64
C PHE A 389 -9.07 1.19 15.04
N PHE A 390 -10.11 1.66 14.35
CA PHE A 390 -10.81 2.86 14.76
C PHE A 390 -11.44 2.69 16.14
N ILE A 391 -11.33 3.72 16.98
CA ILE A 391 -11.93 3.72 18.32
C ILE A 391 -13.42 4.02 18.18
N PRO A 392 -14.33 3.11 18.63
CA PRO A 392 -15.76 3.33 18.56
C PRO A 392 -16.17 4.60 19.29
N ASN A 393 -16.98 5.43 18.63
CA ASN A 393 -17.61 6.59 19.24
C ASN A 393 -18.96 6.89 18.56
N ASP A 394 -19.88 7.52 19.29
CA ASP A 394 -21.25 7.78 18.82
C ASP A 394 -21.33 8.73 17.62
N ARG A 395 -20.26 9.50 17.39
CA ARG A 395 -20.16 10.46 16.29
C ARG A 395 -19.57 9.84 15.01
N LYS A 396 -19.06 8.60 15.10
CA LYS A 396 -18.30 7.95 14.01
C LYS A 396 -17.18 8.82 13.46
N LYS A 397 -16.54 9.61 14.33
CA LYS A 397 -15.46 10.52 13.98
C LYS A 397 -14.13 9.89 14.34
N TYR A 398 -13.29 9.69 13.32
CA TYR A 398 -12.01 8.96 13.45
C TYR A 398 -10.82 9.79 12.96
N SER A 399 -11.07 10.83 12.15
CA SER A 399 -10.04 11.70 11.61
C SER A 399 -10.43 13.17 11.64
N VAL A 400 -9.42 14.04 11.65
CA VAL A 400 -9.50 15.48 11.41
C VAL A 400 -8.68 15.81 10.19
N GLY A 401 -9.21 16.61 9.29
CA GLY A 401 -8.57 17.05 8.07
C GLY A 401 -9.55 17.71 7.11
N LEU A 402 -9.09 18.11 5.92
CA LEU A 402 -9.92 18.81 4.94
C LEU A 402 -11.18 18.02 4.57
N ASN A 403 -11.06 16.70 4.37
CA ASN A 403 -12.18 15.83 4.06
C ASN A 403 -13.29 15.88 5.12
N GLY A 404 -12.93 16.03 6.39
CA GLY A 404 -13.83 16.12 7.54
C GLY A 404 -14.27 17.53 7.91
N GLY A 405 -13.89 18.55 7.13
CA GLY A 405 -14.28 19.94 7.34
C GLY A 405 -13.57 20.61 8.52
N MET A 406 -12.29 20.28 8.75
CA MET A 406 -11.50 20.94 9.79
C MET A 406 -11.62 22.47 9.73
N GLU A 407 -11.65 23.11 10.88
CA GLU A 407 -11.67 24.57 10.99
C GLU A 407 -10.30 25.11 11.40
N LEU A 408 -9.82 26.10 10.66
CA LEU A 408 -8.58 26.82 10.98
C LEU A 408 -8.90 28.03 11.87
N ASP A 409 -7.92 28.41 12.70
CA ASP A 409 -7.97 29.63 13.48
C ASP A 409 -7.85 30.86 12.58
N ASP A 410 -8.15 32.06 13.12
CA ASP A 410 -8.11 33.34 12.39
C ASP A 410 -6.72 33.64 11.78
N ASP A 411 -5.64 33.10 12.33
CA ASP A 411 -4.26 33.23 11.88
C ASP A 411 -3.81 32.08 10.96
N GLY A 412 -4.70 31.13 10.64
CA GLY A 412 -4.46 29.99 9.77
C GLY A 412 -3.86 28.80 10.47
N GLY A 413 -3.74 28.79 11.79
CA GLY A 413 -3.35 27.63 12.59
C GLY A 413 -4.50 26.65 12.85
N ILE A 414 -4.22 25.58 13.60
CA ILE A 414 -5.23 24.62 14.04
C ILE A 414 -4.86 24.00 15.39
N GLU A 415 -5.87 23.79 16.22
CA GLU A 415 -5.80 22.92 17.38
C GLU A 415 -6.69 21.69 17.16
N ILE A 416 -6.10 20.49 17.26
CA ILE A 416 -6.83 19.22 17.18
C ILE A 416 -6.83 18.58 18.57
N TRP A 417 -8.01 18.38 19.10
CA TRP A 417 -8.19 17.83 20.44
C TRP A 417 -8.55 16.35 20.40
N ILE A 418 -7.80 15.55 21.14
CA ILE A 418 -8.06 14.13 21.40
C ILE A 418 -8.54 14.07 22.85
N ALA A 419 -9.86 14.02 23.07
CA ALA A 419 -10.44 14.18 24.39
C ALA A 419 -11.73 13.37 24.56
N ALA A 420 -12.05 13.00 25.81
CA ALA A 420 -13.28 12.26 26.10
C ALA A 420 -14.54 13.13 25.97
N GLU A 421 -14.42 14.42 26.24
CA GLU A 421 -15.47 15.41 26.06
C GLU A 421 -14.94 16.53 25.16
N GLN A 422 -15.82 17.07 24.32
CA GLN A 422 -15.45 18.20 23.46
C GLN A 422 -15.12 19.41 24.36
N PRO A 423 -13.90 19.98 24.29
CA PRO A 423 -13.55 21.13 25.09
C PRO A 423 -14.34 22.38 24.67
N ASP A 424 -14.62 23.27 25.64
CA ASP A 424 -15.32 24.51 25.36
C ASP A 424 -14.60 25.37 24.32
N GLY A 425 -15.32 25.79 23.27
CA GLY A 425 -14.80 26.65 22.22
C GLY A 425 -14.03 25.87 21.09
N VAL A 426 -13.87 24.58 21.20
CA VAL A 426 -13.28 23.75 20.15
C VAL A 426 -14.36 23.35 19.13
N PRO A 427 -14.14 23.55 17.81
CA PRO A 427 -15.05 23.05 16.79
C PRO A 427 -15.18 21.52 16.86
N GLU A 428 -16.37 21.00 16.56
CA GLU A 428 -16.59 19.55 16.50
C GLU A 428 -15.71 18.89 15.45
N GLU A 429 -15.43 19.60 14.39
CA GLU A 429 -14.58 19.19 13.26
C GLU A 429 -13.12 18.96 13.67
N ASN A 430 -12.67 19.63 14.75
CA ASN A 430 -11.29 19.55 15.26
C ASN A 430 -11.17 18.67 16.51
N TRP A 431 -12.20 17.90 16.86
CA TRP A 431 -12.21 17.03 18.03
C TRP A 431 -12.28 15.55 17.64
N LEU A 432 -11.36 14.74 18.19
CA LEU A 432 -11.31 13.27 18.10
C LEU A 432 -11.77 12.67 19.44
N PRO A 433 -12.96 12.07 19.49
CA PRO A 433 -13.51 11.51 20.73
C PRO A 433 -12.76 10.25 21.18
N ILE A 434 -12.48 10.16 22.48
CA ILE A 434 -11.93 8.95 23.14
C ILE A 434 -12.83 8.54 24.32
N SER A 435 -12.71 7.26 24.71
CA SER A 435 -13.24 6.80 26.00
C SER A 435 -12.22 7.04 27.11
N ARG A 436 -12.63 6.98 28.37
CA ARG A 436 -11.72 7.00 29.55
C ARG A 436 -11.32 5.59 29.96
N GLU A 437 -11.07 4.73 29.00
CA GLU A 437 -10.57 3.37 29.23
C GLU A 437 -9.04 3.34 29.20
N ASP A 438 -8.42 2.36 29.85
CA ASP A 438 -6.99 2.12 29.75
C ASP A 438 -6.69 1.49 28.40
N LEU A 439 -6.61 2.34 27.38
CA LEU A 439 -6.42 2.00 25.98
C LEU A 439 -5.28 2.82 25.40
N GLY A 440 -4.24 2.13 24.87
CA GLY A 440 -3.19 2.79 24.12
C GLY A 440 -3.74 3.44 22.85
N LEU A 441 -3.25 4.64 22.54
CA LEU A 441 -3.67 5.44 21.39
C LEU A 441 -2.53 5.59 20.38
N ASN A 442 -2.86 5.57 19.10
CA ASN A 442 -1.93 5.85 18.01
C ASN A 442 -2.53 6.89 17.05
N LEU A 443 -1.75 7.91 16.73
CA LEU A 443 -2.08 8.91 15.72
C LEU A 443 -1.33 8.60 14.42
N THR A 444 -2.05 8.56 13.32
CA THR A 444 -1.48 8.44 11.98
C THR A 444 -1.82 9.69 11.17
N MET A 445 -0.81 10.44 10.78
CA MET A 445 -0.96 11.55 9.86
C MET A 445 -0.75 11.06 8.42
N ARG A 446 -1.53 11.60 7.48
CA ARG A 446 -1.43 11.32 6.05
C ARG A 446 -1.40 12.64 5.30
N LEU A 447 -0.40 12.82 4.45
CA LEU A 447 -0.32 13.93 3.50
C LEU A 447 -0.50 13.36 2.10
N TYR A 448 -1.45 13.89 1.35
CA TYR A 448 -1.72 13.49 -0.03
C TYR A 448 -1.15 14.52 -1.00
N GLU A 449 -0.49 14.06 -2.05
CA GLU A 449 0.30 14.87 -2.99
C GLU A 449 1.28 15.80 -2.25
N PRO A 450 2.17 15.25 -1.39
CA PRO A 450 3.07 16.09 -0.61
C PRO A 450 4.04 16.87 -1.50
N ASP A 451 4.33 18.13 -1.13
CA ASP A 451 5.51 18.82 -1.60
C ASP A 451 6.74 18.18 -0.92
N LEU A 452 7.41 17.28 -1.63
CA LEU A 452 8.52 16.52 -1.07
C LEU A 452 9.73 17.37 -0.71
N GLU A 453 9.97 18.50 -1.40
CA GLU A 453 11.06 19.43 -1.07
C GLU A 453 10.75 20.13 0.27
N ALA A 454 9.55 20.65 0.42
CA ALA A 454 9.12 21.25 1.68
C ALA A 454 9.02 20.22 2.81
N TYR A 455 8.63 18.96 2.50
CA TYR A 455 8.51 17.88 3.48
C TYR A 455 9.84 17.49 4.13
N GLU A 456 10.97 17.58 3.43
CA GLU A 456 12.28 17.26 4.00
C GLU A 456 12.69 18.22 5.12
N ASP A 457 12.27 19.48 5.07
CA ASP A 457 12.55 20.47 6.09
C ASP A 457 11.42 20.64 7.12
N TRP A 458 10.25 20.02 6.87
CA TRP A 458 9.08 20.11 7.75
C TRP A 458 9.19 19.18 8.95
N THR A 459 8.75 19.66 10.11
CA THR A 459 8.72 18.86 11.34
C THR A 459 7.28 18.43 11.64
N PRO A 460 6.99 17.12 11.74
CA PRO A 460 5.66 16.66 12.14
C PRO A 460 5.25 17.21 13.52
N PRO A 461 3.96 17.51 13.71
CA PRO A 461 3.47 17.98 15.00
C PRO A 461 3.58 16.88 16.06
N VAL A 462 3.48 17.28 17.32
CA VAL A 462 3.42 16.36 18.46
C VAL A 462 2.11 16.53 19.23
N ALA A 463 1.67 15.46 19.90
CA ALA A 463 0.54 15.51 20.81
C ALA A 463 1.03 15.91 22.20
N GLU A 464 0.47 17.00 22.74
CA GLU A 464 0.77 17.48 24.08
C GLU A 464 -0.29 16.96 25.05
N PRO A 465 0.07 16.30 26.16
CA PRO A 465 -0.91 15.94 27.18
C PRO A 465 -1.48 17.21 27.83
N THR A 466 -2.79 17.27 27.93
CA THR A 466 -3.44 18.40 28.63
C THR A 466 -3.54 18.10 30.12
N THR A 467 -3.14 19.04 30.96
CA THR A 467 -3.37 18.94 32.38
C THR A 467 -4.87 19.14 32.63
N SER A 468 -5.59 18.08 33.02
CA SER A 468 -6.95 18.25 33.54
C SER A 468 -6.87 19.08 34.82
N THR A 469 -7.27 20.35 34.75
CA THR A 469 -7.51 21.16 35.93
C THR A 469 -8.81 20.65 36.61
N THR A 470 -8.73 19.50 37.26
CA THR A 470 -9.67 19.21 38.35
C THR A 470 -9.22 20.08 39.54
N GLU A 471 -9.69 21.33 39.57
CA GLU A 471 -9.74 22.08 40.82
C GLU A 471 -10.66 21.31 41.79
N SER A 472 -10.06 20.48 42.63
CA SER A 472 -10.73 19.98 43.82
C SER A 472 -10.97 21.20 44.73
N THR A 473 -12.11 21.80 44.63
CA THR A 473 -12.63 22.65 45.70
C THR A 473 -12.86 21.77 46.94
N THR A 474 -11.80 21.52 47.68
CA THR A 474 -11.93 21.10 49.07
C THR A 474 -12.52 22.29 49.83
N ASP A 475 -13.82 22.27 49.99
CA ASP A 475 -14.55 23.17 50.88
C ASP A 475 -14.19 22.77 52.31
N GLU A 476 -13.26 23.51 52.93
CA GLU A 476 -13.04 23.48 54.38
C GLU A 476 -14.22 24.07 55.10
N ARG A 477 -14.99 23.23 55.78
CA ARG A 477 -15.79 23.61 56.92
C ARG A 477 -15.67 22.61 58.07
#